data_70a60cad72bdfe01b3c3fdaa83d63747
#
_entry.id   70a60cad72bdfe01b3c3fdaa83d63747
#
_cell.length_a   1.000
_cell.length_b   1.000
_cell.length_c   1.000
_cell.angle_alpha   90.00
_cell.angle_beta   90.00
_cell.angle_gamma   90.00
#
_symmetry.space_group_name_H-M   'P 1'
#
loop_
_entity.id
_entity.type
_entity.pdbx_description
1 polymer ?
#
loop_
_entity_poly.entity_id
_entity_poly.type
_entity_poly.pdbx_seq_one_letter_code
_entity_poly.pdbx_strand_id
1 'polypeptide(L)'
;MSAGHDHPHEPDAVAGRYARRAAADARYGPLQADVMATLHERQRGLRRLLLRHGKADVATLRLVDVGCGAGGNLLELLRLGFRPEHLQGAELLPQRLAQARELLPPSLRLHGGDACTLALPEASQDIVFVSTVFSSLLDDAFQQRLADAMWRWLKPGGAVLWYDFTVDNPANRDVRGVPLARVRELFPTGRVDARRVTLAPPIARRVVRLHPAAYTLFNLVPLLRTHVLAWIEKPAS
;
A
#
# COMPACT_ATOMS: atom_id res chain seq x y z
N MET A 1 -16.22 21.55 -33.16
CA MET A 1 -15.66 22.11 -31.89
C MET A 1 -16.05 21.14 -30.79
N SER A 2 -15.17 20.19 -30.50
CA SER A 2 -15.37 19.20 -29.42
C SER A 2 -14.94 19.87 -28.12
N ALA A 3 -15.89 20.06 -27.18
CA ALA A 3 -15.59 20.53 -25.84
C ALA A 3 -14.80 19.43 -25.16
N GLY A 4 -13.48 19.60 -25.03
CA GLY A 4 -12.64 18.77 -24.20
C GLY A 4 -13.18 18.89 -22.76
N HIS A 5 -13.75 17.82 -22.24
CA HIS A 5 -14.02 17.69 -20.83
C HIS A 5 -12.65 17.64 -20.15
N ASP A 6 -12.29 18.75 -19.55
CA ASP A 6 -11.10 18.88 -18.71
C ASP A 6 -11.37 18.02 -17.46
N HIS A 7 -11.03 16.72 -17.55
CA HIS A 7 -11.08 15.84 -16.38
C HIS A 7 -10.03 16.35 -15.39
N PRO A 8 -10.40 16.58 -14.12
CA PRO A 8 -9.44 17.02 -13.11
C PRO A 8 -8.26 16.06 -13.08
N HIS A 9 -7.05 16.58 -13.02
CA HIS A 9 -5.83 15.78 -12.92
C HIS A 9 -5.98 14.79 -11.74
N GLU A 10 -5.65 13.50 -11.93
CA GLU A 10 -5.97 12.44 -10.94
C GLU A 10 -5.49 12.77 -9.52
N PRO A 11 -4.32 13.38 -9.27
CA PRO A 11 -3.92 13.86 -7.94
C PRO A 11 -4.93 14.81 -7.29
N ASP A 12 -5.50 15.76 -8.03
CA ASP A 12 -6.50 16.69 -7.51
C ASP A 12 -7.82 15.96 -7.23
N ALA A 13 -8.19 15.03 -8.08
CA ALA A 13 -9.36 14.19 -7.87
C ALA A 13 -9.21 13.30 -6.62
N VAL A 14 -8.03 12.73 -6.40
CA VAL A 14 -7.68 11.98 -5.17
C VAL A 14 -7.80 12.90 -3.95
N ALA A 15 -7.19 14.08 -3.98
CA ALA A 15 -7.25 15.04 -2.88
C ALA A 15 -8.70 15.40 -2.55
N GLY A 16 -9.54 15.68 -3.56
CA GLY A 16 -10.96 15.94 -3.40
C GLY A 16 -11.75 14.77 -2.80
N ARG A 17 -11.45 13.52 -3.20
CA ARG A 17 -12.06 12.30 -2.61
C ARG A 17 -11.70 12.15 -1.13
N TYR A 18 -10.43 12.40 -0.77
CA TYR A 18 -9.99 12.35 0.62
C TYR A 18 -10.58 13.47 1.48
N ALA A 19 -10.74 14.69 0.95
CA ALA A 19 -11.36 15.80 1.66
C ALA A 19 -12.83 15.51 2.03
N ARG A 20 -13.56 14.73 1.21
CA ARG A 20 -14.94 14.32 1.50
C ARG A 20 -15.05 13.20 2.53
N ARG A 21 -13.97 12.45 2.78
CA ARG A 21 -13.96 11.41 3.82
C ARG A 21 -13.95 12.10 5.18
N ALA A 22 -14.88 11.69 6.06
CA ALA A 22 -14.91 12.22 7.44
C ALA A 22 -13.53 12.03 8.10
N ALA A 23 -13.03 13.09 8.72
CA ALA A 23 -11.67 13.17 9.25
C ALA A 23 -11.32 12.09 10.30
N ALA A 24 -12.32 11.41 10.87
CA ALA A 24 -12.11 10.30 11.81
C ALA A 24 -13.31 9.37 11.79
N ASP A 25 -13.32 8.42 10.89
CA ASP A 25 -14.23 7.28 11.05
C ASP A 25 -13.66 6.38 12.16
N ALA A 26 -14.24 6.46 13.36
CA ALA A 26 -13.83 5.68 14.53
C ALA A 26 -13.81 4.15 14.26
N ARG A 27 -14.47 3.69 13.20
CA ARG A 27 -14.42 2.28 12.76
C ARG A 27 -13.05 1.82 12.30
N TYR A 28 -12.16 2.74 11.93
CA TYR A 28 -10.79 2.45 11.47
C TYR A 28 -9.73 2.80 12.52
N GLY A 29 -10.14 3.13 13.72
CA GLY A 29 -9.22 3.44 14.82
C GLY A 29 -8.35 2.24 15.19
N PRO A 30 -7.06 2.45 15.52
CA PRO A 30 -6.13 1.37 15.80
C PRO A 30 -6.49 0.54 17.05
N LEU A 31 -7.35 1.04 17.93
CA LEU A 31 -7.84 0.31 19.11
C LEU A 31 -9.02 -0.62 18.80
N GLN A 32 -9.54 -0.62 17.57
CA GLN A 32 -10.58 -1.56 17.17
C GLN A 32 -9.98 -2.96 16.98
N ALA A 33 -10.63 -3.98 17.56
CA ALA A 33 -10.11 -5.34 17.57
C ALA A 33 -9.95 -5.95 16.17
N ASP A 34 -10.85 -5.63 15.23
CA ASP A 34 -10.76 -6.07 13.82
C ASP A 34 -9.62 -5.37 13.08
N VAL A 35 -9.40 -4.08 13.35
CA VAL A 35 -8.27 -3.32 12.77
C VAL A 35 -6.95 -3.89 13.27
N MET A 36 -6.82 -4.15 14.59
CA MET A 36 -5.63 -4.77 15.16
C MET A 36 -5.38 -6.18 14.60
N ALA A 37 -6.43 -7.00 14.47
CA ALA A 37 -6.30 -8.34 13.91
C ALA A 37 -5.80 -8.31 12.46
N THR A 38 -6.35 -7.39 11.64
CA THR A 38 -5.93 -7.13 10.26
C THR A 38 -4.47 -6.67 10.19
N LEU A 39 -4.08 -5.74 11.05
CA LEU A 39 -2.71 -5.23 11.13
C LEU A 39 -1.71 -6.36 11.44
N HIS A 40 -2.00 -7.15 12.47
CA HIS A 40 -1.14 -8.28 12.85
C HIS A 40 -1.06 -9.36 11.77
N GLU A 41 -2.17 -9.63 11.05
CA GLU A 41 -2.15 -10.54 9.91
C GLU A 41 -1.23 -10.03 8.81
N ARG A 42 -1.37 -8.75 8.43
CA ARG A 42 -0.54 -8.09 7.41
C ARG A 42 0.94 -8.14 7.80
N GLN A 43 1.29 -7.79 9.04
CA GLN A 43 2.67 -7.87 9.55
C GLN A 43 3.25 -9.28 9.43
N ARG A 44 2.49 -10.31 9.83
CA ARG A 44 2.91 -11.71 9.63
C ARG A 44 3.08 -12.06 8.15
N GLY A 45 2.23 -11.52 7.29
CA GLY A 45 2.30 -11.69 5.84
C GLY A 45 3.56 -11.06 5.27
N LEU A 46 3.83 -9.80 5.59
CA LEU A 46 5.02 -9.05 5.20
C LEU A 46 6.30 -9.78 5.61
N ARG A 47 6.40 -10.15 6.89
CA ARG A 47 7.55 -10.91 7.40
C ARG A 47 7.77 -12.22 6.62
N ARG A 48 6.70 -12.96 6.32
CA ARG A 48 6.81 -14.22 5.56
C ARG A 48 7.30 -13.98 4.12
N LEU A 49 6.83 -12.93 3.45
CA LEU A 49 7.31 -12.56 2.11
C LEU A 49 8.79 -12.19 2.13
N LEU A 50 9.20 -11.30 3.03
CA LEU A 50 10.60 -10.91 3.18
C LEU A 50 11.51 -12.12 3.36
N LEU A 51 11.19 -13.01 4.29
CA LEU A 51 11.98 -14.22 4.54
C LEU A 51 12.00 -15.18 3.34
N ARG A 52 10.86 -15.37 2.66
CA ARG A 52 10.76 -16.24 1.49
C ARG A 52 11.63 -15.76 0.33
N HIS A 53 11.73 -14.44 0.17
CA HIS A 53 12.55 -13.82 -0.88
C HIS A 53 13.96 -13.46 -0.40
N GLY A 54 14.46 -14.13 0.65
CA GLY A 54 15.84 -14.00 1.13
C GLY A 54 16.18 -12.64 1.74
N LYS A 55 15.18 -11.85 2.13
CA LYS A 55 15.37 -10.52 2.73
C LYS A 55 15.32 -10.62 4.26
N ALA A 56 16.18 -11.46 4.85
CA ALA A 56 16.26 -11.63 6.30
C ALA A 56 16.94 -10.43 7.00
N ASP A 57 17.98 -9.86 6.39
CA ASP A 57 18.60 -8.61 6.84
C ASP A 57 17.95 -7.42 6.12
N VAL A 58 16.93 -6.86 6.76
CA VAL A 58 16.22 -5.70 6.22
C VAL A 58 16.92 -4.37 6.53
N ALA A 59 17.92 -4.35 7.43
CA ALA A 59 18.58 -3.12 7.83
C ALA A 59 19.39 -2.48 6.69
N THR A 60 19.83 -3.27 5.73
CA THR A 60 20.58 -2.80 4.56
C THR A 60 19.72 -2.40 3.37
N LEU A 61 18.42 -2.73 3.39
CA LEU A 61 17.50 -2.52 2.27
C LEU A 61 17.01 -1.08 2.21
N ARG A 62 17.04 -0.51 1.01
CA ARG A 62 16.42 0.79 0.70
C ARG A 62 14.98 0.57 0.26
N LEU A 63 14.07 1.29 0.90
CA LEU A 63 12.64 1.17 0.62
C LEU A 63 11.99 2.55 0.53
N VAL A 64 11.09 2.71 -0.46
CA VAL A 64 10.16 3.84 -0.53
C VAL A 64 8.71 3.33 -0.39
N ASP A 65 7.95 3.94 0.52
CA ASP A 65 6.50 3.72 0.71
C ASP A 65 5.73 4.78 -0.07
N VAL A 66 5.04 4.35 -1.13
CA VAL A 66 4.25 5.23 -2.00
C VAL A 66 2.84 5.36 -1.41
N GLY A 67 2.42 6.60 -1.17
CA GLY A 67 1.18 6.90 -0.44
C GLY A 67 1.31 6.54 1.04
N CYS A 68 2.41 6.95 1.68
CA CYS A 68 2.73 6.56 3.06
C CYS A 68 1.73 7.07 4.12
N GLY A 69 0.81 7.95 3.72
CA GLY A 69 -0.18 8.53 4.63
C GLY A 69 0.46 9.26 5.80
N ALA A 70 -0.08 9.03 6.99
CA ALA A 70 0.48 9.54 8.25
C ALA A 70 1.67 8.71 8.77
N GLY A 71 2.28 7.84 7.96
CA GLY A 71 3.51 7.12 8.32
C GLY A 71 3.31 5.77 9.01
N GLY A 72 2.09 5.25 9.11
CA GLY A 72 1.82 4.01 9.83
C GLY A 72 2.57 2.78 9.29
N ASN A 73 2.65 2.62 7.96
CA ASN A 73 3.43 1.54 7.34
C ASN A 73 4.93 1.68 7.63
N LEU A 74 5.45 2.90 7.58
CA LEU A 74 6.87 3.18 7.85
C LEU A 74 7.24 2.83 9.30
N LEU A 75 6.35 3.12 10.28
CA LEU A 75 6.52 2.66 11.66
C LEU A 75 6.57 1.13 11.76
N GLU A 76 5.72 0.43 11.03
CA GLU A 76 5.76 -1.04 10.99
C GLU A 76 7.08 -1.56 10.44
N LEU A 77 7.62 -0.93 9.39
CA LEU A 77 8.89 -1.29 8.79
C LEU A 77 10.07 -1.04 9.75
N LEU A 78 10.06 0.08 10.47
CA LEU A 78 11.04 0.33 11.55
C LEU A 78 11.00 -0.78 12.62
N ARG A 79 9.81 -1.22 13.03
CA ARG A 79 9.65 -2.33 13.99
C ARG A 79 10.14 -3.67 13.45
N LEU A 80 10.15 -3.86 12.14
CA LEU A 80 10.72 -5.04 11.49
C LEU A 80 12.25 -4.99 11.38
N GLY A 81 12.89 -3.86 11.70
CA GLY A 81 14.34 -3.69 11.71
C GLY A 81 14.91 -2.90 10.52
N PHE A 82 14.08 -2.32 9.67
CA PHE A 82 14.57 -1.37 8.67
C PHE A 82 15.18 -0.15 9.34
N ARG A 83 16.28 0.36 8.79
CA ARG A 83 16.90 1.60 9.28
C ARG A 83 16.18 2.83 8.72
N PRO A 84 15.90 3.87 9.56
CA PRO A 84 15.19 5.05 9.10
C PRO A 84 15.90 5.78 7.95
N GLU A 85 17.25 5.75 7.91
CA GLU A 85 18.06 6.38 6.84
C GLU A 85 17.87 5.69 5.48
N HIS A 86 17.40 4.45 5.47
CA HIS A 86 17.12 3.67 4.27
C HIS A 86 15.64 3.68 3.88
N LEU A 87 14.78 4.28 4.72
CA LEU A 87 13.36 4.40 4.45
C LEU A 87 13.02 5.77 3.87
N GLN A 88 12.11 5.78 2.92
CA GLN A 88 11.53 6.99 2.34
C GLN A 88 10.00 6.83 2.28
N GLY A 89 9.29 7.94 2.35
CA GLY A 89 7.84 7.98 2.13
C GLY A 89 7.49 9.06 1.12
N ALA A 90 6.51 8.78 0.25
CA ALA A 90 5.90 9.75 -0.65
C ALA A 90 4.42 9.88 -0.31
N GLU A 91 3.93 11.11 -0.09
CA GLU A 91 2.52 11.37 0.24
C GLU A 91 2.00 12.59 -0.52
N LEU A 92 0.85 12.41 -1.16
CA LEU A 92 0.19 13.45 -1.97
C LEU A 92 -0.42 14.55 -1.09
N LEU A 93 -1.01 14.17 0.06
CA LEU A 93 -1.81 15.04 0.90
C LEU A 93 -0.94 15.76 1.95
N PRO A 94 -0.81 17.12 1.89
CA PRO A 94 0.07 17.86 2.79
C PRO A 94 -0.21 17.65 4.28
N GLN A 95 -1.49 17.50 4.65
CA GLN A 95 -1.89 17.27 6.05
C GLN A 95 -1.39 15.91 6.57
N ARG A 96 -1.49 14.86 5.76
CA ARG A 96 -1.00 13.53 6.13
C ARG A 96 0.53 13.50 6.19
N LEU A 97 1.17 14.17 5.24
CA LEU A 97 2.62 14.33 5.25
C LEU A 97 3.11 15.06 6.51
N ALA A 98 2.40 16.10 6.96
CA ALA A 98 2.72 16.80 8.21
C ALA A 98 2.62 15.84 9.41
N GLN A 99 1.55 15.07 9.51
CA GLN A 99 1.39 14.05 10.56
C GLN A 99 2.52 13.01 10.53
N ALA A 100 2.92 12.57 9.34
CA ALA A 100 4.05 11.64 9.20
C ALA A 100 5.37 12.24 9.69
N ARG A 101 5.61 13.53 9.45
CA ARG A 101 6.80 14.24 9.94
C ARG A 101 6.85 14.35 11.46
N GLU A 102 5.70 14.49 12.11
CA GLU A 102 5.60 14.51 13.58
C GLU A 102 5.82 13.13 14.20
N LEU A 103 5.43 12.08 13.48
CA LEU A 103 5.42 10.71 14.00
C LEU A 103 6.74 9.98 13.77
N LEU A 104 7.44 10.24 12.66
CA LEU A 104 8.57 9.47 12.19
C LEU A 104 9.92 10.11 12.57
N PRO A 105 10.99 9.30 12.69
CA PRO A 105 12.33 9.83 12.92
C PRO A 105 12.75 10.82 11.82
N PRO A 106 13.45 11.94 12.18
CA PRO A 106 13.85 12.95 11.20
C PRO A 106 14.88 12.48 10.16
N SER A 107 15.55 11.36 10.42
CA SER A 107 16.46 10.71 9.45
C SER A 107 15.72 9.99 8.31
N LEU A 108 14.41 9.72 8.46
CA LEU A 108 13.58 9.16 7.42
C LEU A 108 13.15 10.27 6.45
N ARG A 109 13.33 10.04 5.14
CA ARG A 109 13.03 11.06 4.13
C ARG A 109 11.57 11.02 3.71
N LEU A 110 10.89 12.17 3.76
CA LEU A 110 9.50 12.32 3.36
C LEU A 110 9.37 13.32 2.21
N HIS A 111 8.71 12.89 1.14
CA HIS A 111 8.49 13.63 -0.10
C HIS A 111 7.00 13.96 -0.23
N GLY A 112 6.69 15.23 -0.51
CA GLY A 112 5.32 15.68 -0.74
C GLY A 112 4.99 15.80 -2.23
N GLY A 113 3.74 15.53 -2.58
CA GLY A 113 3.21 15.72 -3.93
C GLY A 113 3.04 14.43 -4.72
N ASP A 114 2.87 14.57 -6.03
CA ASP A 114 2.63 13.44 -6.95
C ASP A 114 3.87 12.55 -7.05
N ALA A 115 3.73 11.30 -6.64
CA ALA A 115 4.80 10.31 -6.71
C ALA A 115 5.29 10.04 -8.14
N CYS A 116 4.46 10.23 -9.17
CA CYS A 116 4.89 10.09 -10.56
C CYS A 116 6.01 11.08 -10.95
N THR A 117 6.06 12.23 -10.28
CA THR A 117 7.07 13.29 -10.52
C THR A 117 8.26 13.23 -9.57
N LEU A 118 8.26 12.27 -8.64
CA LEU A 118 9.32 12.15 -7.65
C LEU A 118 10.66 11.77 -8.30
N ALA A 119 11.65 12.63 -8.08
CA ALA A 119 13.00 12.47 -8.64
C ALA A 119 13.85 11.50 -7.82
N LEU A 120 13.42 10.24 -7.72
CA LEU A 120 14.28 9.17 -7.21
C LEU A 120 15.18 8.65 -8.31
N PRO A 121 16.47 8.37 -8.00
CA PRO A 121 17.39 7.76 -8.97
C PRO A 121 16.85 6.41 -9.46
N GLU A 122 17.08 6.11 -10.72
CA GLU A 122 16.77 4.79 -11.28
C GLU A 122 17.58 3.70 -10.57
N ALA A 123 17.01 2.51 -10.46
CA ALA A 123 17.65 1.34 -9.85
C ALA A 123 18.26 1.63 -8.45
N SER A 124 17.58 2.45 -7.64
CA SER A 124 18.09 2.87 -6.32
C SER A 124 17.39 2.18 -5.14
N GLN A 125 16.21 1.59 -5.36
CA GLN A 125 15.41 0.99 -4.31
C GLN A 125 15.44 -0.54 -4.40
N ASP A 126 15.59 -1.19 -3.26
CA ASP A 126 15.47 -2.65 -3.14
C ASP A 126 14.00 -3.06 -3.09
N ILE A 127 13.17 -2.22 -2.47
CA ILE A 127 11.71 -2.43 -2.34
C ILE A 127 10.98 -1.10 -2.60
N VAL A 128 9.91 -1.16 -3.38
CA VAL A 128 8.89 -0.12 -3.44
C VAL A 128 7.63 -0.66 -2.81
N PHE A 129 7.23 -0.11 -1.65
CA PHE A 129 6.02 -0.53 -0.97
C PHE A 129 4.84 0.34 -1.39
N VAL A 130 3.69 -0.29 -1.60
CA VAL A 130 2.43 0.40 -1.89
C VAL A 130 1.28 -0.32 -1.17
N SER A 131 0.49 0.44 -0.43
CA SER A 131 -0.58 -0.10 0.40
C SER A 131 -1.86 0.71 0.25
N THR A 132 -2.90 0.13 -0.37
CA THR A 132 -4.22 0.74 -0.61
C THR A 132 -4.18 2.09 -1.34
N VAL A 133 -3.26 2.23 -2.28
CA VAL A 133 -3.10 3.42 -3.12
C VAL A 133 -3.81 3.24 -4.45
N PHE A 134 -3.52 2.16 -5.17
CA PHE A 134 -4.06 1.94 -6.51
C PHE A 134 -5.58 1.81 -6.52
N SER A 135 -6.16 1.28 -5.47
CA SER A 135 -7.62 1.28 -5.28
C SER A 135 -8.23 2.68 -5.15
N SER A 136 -7.45 3.69 -4.77
CA SER A 136 -7.88 5.09 -4.71
C SER A 136 -7.63 5.86 -6.00
N LEU A 137 -6.93 5.27 -6.98
CA LEU A 137 -6.67 5.84 -8.31
C LEU A 137 -7.69 5.28 -9.30
N LEU A 138 -8.58 6.13 -9.79
CA LEU A 138 -9.65 5.70 -10.70
C LEU A 138 -9.26 5.86 -12.17
N ASP A 139 -8.22 6.64 -12.48
CA ASP A 139 -7.63 6.80 -13.81
C ASP A 139 -6.61 5.68 -14.07
N ASP A 140 -6.90 4.82 -15.03
CA ASP A 140 -6.06 3.68 -15.42
C ASP A 140 -4.72 4.12 -16.03
N ALA A 141 -4.70 5.25 -16.75
CA ALA A 141 -3.48 5.80 -17.33
C ALA A 141 -2.56 6.35 -16.22
N PHE A 142 -3.14 6.98 -15.18
CA PHE A 142 -2.38 7.43 -14.02
C PHE A 142 -1.83 6.24 -13.22
N GLN A 143 -2.62 5.17 -13.03
CA GLN A 143 -2.12 3.94 -12.42
C GLN A 143 -0.89 3.41 -13.17
N GLN A 144 -0.92 3.40 -14.51
CA GLN A 144 0.22 2.93 -15.31
C GLN A 144 1.44 3.82 -15.14
N ARG A 145 1.30 5.15 -15.22
CA ARG A 145 2.41 6.08 -14.98
C ARG A 145 3.06 5.89 -13.61
N LEU A 146 2.25 5.67 -12.56
CA LEU A 146 2.76 5.42 -11.21
C LEU A 146 3.50 4.08 -11.15
N ALA A 147 2.94 3.03 -11.75
CA ALA A 147 3.59 1.72 -11.82
C ALA A 147 4.93 1.78 -12.56
N ASP A 148 5.00 2.52 -13.68
CA ASP A 148 6.22 2.72 -14.46
C ASP A 148 7.29 3.47 -13.64
N ALA A 149 6.89 4.50 -12.89
CA ALA A 149 7.79 5.23 -12.00
C ALA A 149 8.36 4.30 -10.90
N MET A 150 7.48 3.54 -10.22
CA MET A 150 7.86 2.56 -9.21
C MET A 150 8.83 1.52 -9.79
N TRP A 151 8.57 1.03 -11.00
CA TRP A 151 9.42 0.03 -11.67
C TRP A 151 10.80 0.56 -12.04
N ARG A 152 10.90 1.83 -12.46
CA ARG A 152 12.19 2.48 -12.73
C ARG A 152 13.05 2.61 -11.48
N TRP A 153 12.47 2.95 -10.34
CA TRP A 153 13.21 3.09 -9.08
C TRP A 153 13.78 1.77 -8.56
N LEU A 154 13.16 0.63 -8.93
CA LEU A 154 13.61 -0.67 -8.47
C LEU A 154 14.94 -1.07 -9.13
N LYS A 155 15.86 -1.54 -8.29
CA LYS A 155 17.03 -2.29 -8.73
C LYS A 155 16.61 -3.56 -9.46
N PRO A 156 17.46 -4.10 -10.39
CA PRO A 156 17.33 -5.49 -10.80
C PRO A 156 17.34 -6.41 -9.57
N GLY A 157 16.40 -7.38 -9.51
CA GLY A 157 16.19 -8.24 -8.33
C GLY A 157 15.49 -7.55 -7.14
N GLY A 158 15.12 -6.27 -7.27
CA GLY A 158 14.23 -5.58 -6.34
C GLY A 158 12.77 -5.92 -6.57
N ALA A 159 11.87 -5.47 -5.69
CA ALA A 159 10.46 -5.82 -5.82
C ALA A 159 9.49 -4.71 -5.40
N VAL A 160 8.31 -4.71 -6.03
CA VAL A 160 7.14 -4.03 -5.48
C VAL A 160 6.53 -4.92 -4.41
N LEU A 161 6.42 -4.39 -3.21
CA LEU A 161 5.65 -4.96 -2.12
C LEU A 161 4.26 -4.35 -2.17
N TRP A 162 3.27 -5.16 -2.56
CA TRP A 162 1.91 -4.71 -2.86
C TRP A 162 0.92 -5.17 -1.80
N TYR A 163 0.06 -4.26 -1.35
CA TYR A 163 -1.10 -4.60 -0.54
C TYR A 163 -2.30 -3.75 -0.96
N ASP A 164 -3.33 -4.37 -1.53
CA ASP A 164 -4.57 -3.68 -1.89
C ASP A 164 -5.77 -4.65 -1.93
N PHE A 165 -6.99 -4.12 -1.90
CA PHE A 165 -8.19 -4.94 -2.03
C PHE A 165 -8.54 -5.20 -3.50
N THR A 166 -9.16 -6.37 -3.73
CA THR A 166 -9.37 -6.91 -5.08
C THR A 166 -10.82 -6.88 -5.53
N VAL A 167 -11.74 -6.44 -4.67
CA VAL A 167 -13.18 -6.42 -4.92
C VAL A 167 -13.71 -5.01 -4.69
N ASP A 168 -14.66 -4.59 -5.52
CA ASP A 168 -15.29 -3.29 -5.35
C ASP A 168 -16.10 -3.21 -4.05
N ASN A 169 -16.09 -2.04 -3.44
CA ASN A 169 -16.96 -1.74 -2.33
C ASN A 169 -18.18 -0.96 -2.85
N PRO A 170 -19.37 -1.59 -2.97
CA PRO A 170 -20.54 -0.93 -3.54
C PRO A 170 -21.01 0.29 -2.72
N ALA A 171 -20.62 0.35 -1.43
CA ALA A 171 -20.90 1.48 -0.56
C ALA A 171 -19.91 2.64 -0.67
N ASN A 172 -18.84 2.51 -1.45
CA ASN A 172 -17.83 3.55 -1.59
C ASN A 172 -17.32 3.64 -3.04
N ARG A 173 -17.88 4.59 -3.79
CA ARG A 173 -17.51 4.85 -5.18
C ARG A 173 -16.18 5.61 -5.36
N ASP A 174 -15.60 6.11 -4.26
CA ASP A 174 -14.31 6.81 -4.27
C ASP A 174 -13.11 5.85 -4.34
N VAL A 175 -13.38 4.54 -4.42
CA VAL A 175 -12.36 3.50 -4.53
C VAL A 175 -12.84 2.38 -5.46
N ARG A 176 -11.89 1.72 -6.12
CA ARG A 176 -12.11 0.57 -7.00
C ARG A 176 -11.19 -0.58 -6.60
N GLY A 177 -11.68 -1.79 -6.56
CA GLY A 177 -10.86 -2.97 -6.32
C GLY A 177 -9.82 -3.17 -7.44
N VAL A 178 -8.62 -3.60 -7.08
CA VAL A 178 -7.54 -3.86 -8.04
C VAL A 178 -7.31 -5.38 -8.11
N PRO A 179 -7.93 -6.07 -9.07
CA PRO A 179 -7.77 -7.52 -9.20
C PRO A 179 -6.33 -7.88 -9.59
N LEU A 180 -5.91 -9.11 -9.26
CA LEU A 180 -4.55 -9.57 -9.54
C LEU A 180 -4.21 -9.57 -11.05
N ALA A 181 -5.22 -9.68 -11.92
CA ALA A 181 -5.04 -9.50 -13.37
C ALA A 181 -4.50 -8.08 -13.67
N ARG A 182 -5.12 -7.05 -13.08
CA ARG A 182 -4.67 -5.65 -13.25
C ARG A 182 -3.25 -5.44 -12.70
N VAL A 183 -2.91 -6.05 -11.57
CA VAL A 183 -1.54 -5.98 -11.05
C VAL A 183 -0.52 -6.55 -12.04
N ARG A 184 -0.85 -7.67 -12.72
CA ARG A 184 0.02 -8.25 -13.76
C ARG A 184 0.13 -7.38 -15.02
N GLU A 185 -0.93 -6.67 -15.38
CA GLU A 185 -0.89 -5.69 -16.48
C GLU A 185 0.02 -4.52 -16.15
N LEU A 186 -0.04 -3.99 -14.92
CA LEU A 186 0.80 -2.90 -14.44
C LEU A 186 2.29 -3.26 -14.40
N PHE A 187 2.62 -4.53 -14.16
CA PHE A 187 4.00 -5.03 -14.04
C PHE A 187 4.20 -6.29 -14.92
N PRO A 188 4.17 -6.15 -16.26
CA PRO A 188 4.08 -7.30 -17.17
C PRO A 188 5.30 -8.21 -17.15
N THR A 189 6.48 -7.69 -16.79
CA THR A 189 7.73 -8.47 -16.67
C THR A 189 7.99 -8.95 -15.24
N GLY A 190 7.13 -8.59 -14.28
CA GLY A 190 7.30 -8.92 -12.87
C GLY A 190 6.95 -10.37 -12.55
N ARG A 191 7.78 -11.01 -11.73
CA ARG A 191 7.47 -12.32 -11.14
C ARG A 191 6.59 -12.11 -9.89
N VAL A 192 5.34 -12.56 -9.95
CA VAL A 192 4.34 -12.29 -8.91
C VAL A 192 4.19 -13.49 -7.96
N ASP A 193 4.61 -13.33 -6.70
CA ASP A 193 4.21 -14.20 -5.56
C ASP A 193 3.11 -13.49 -4.77
N ALA A 194 1.86 -13.95 -4.89
CA ALA A 194 0.70 -13.29 -4.33
C ALA A 194 -0.12 -14.21 -3.43
N ARG A 195 -0.68 -13.63 -2.36
CA ARG A 195 -1.57 -14.33 -1.43
C ARG A 195 -2.79 -13.48 -1.11
N ARG A 196 -3.94 -14.10 -1.06
CA ARG A 196 -5.13 -13.47 -0.47
C ARG A 196 -4.95 -13.38 1.04
N VAL A 197 -5.25 -12.20 1.57
CA VAL A 197 -5.15 -11.85 3.00
C VAL A 197 -6.34 -10.99 3.39
N THR A 198 -6.46 -10.70 4.66
CA THR A 198 -7.42 -9.76 5.24
C THR A 198 -8.87 -10.21 5.10
N LEU A 199 -9.38 -10.71 6.19
CA LEU A 199 -10.79 -11.06 6.32
C LEU A 199 -11.66 -9.85 5.97
N ALA A 200 -12.70 -10.07 5.17
CA ALA A 200 -13.63 -9.02 4.76
C ALA A 200 -14.06 -8.15 5.96
N PRO A 201 -13.88 -6.81 5.92
CA PRO A 201 -14.10 -5.95 7.09
C PRO A 201 -15.47 -6.08 7.76
N PRO A 202 -16.59 -6.26 7.02
CA PRO A 202 -17.89 -6.50 7.65
C PRO A 202 -17.96 -7.80 8.47
N ILE A 203 -17.25 -8.84 8.01
CA ILE A 203 -17.16 -10.13 8.72
C ILE A 203 -16.23 -9.98 9.91
N ALA A 204 -15.03 -9.39 9.70
CA ALA A 204 -14.05 -9.16 10.75
C ALA A 204 -14.67 -8.46 11.96
N ARG A 205 -15.37 -7.33 11.74
CA ARG A 205 -16.05 -6.58 12.80
C ARG A 205 -17.08 -7.37 13.59
N ARG A 206 -17.73 -8.35 12.97
CA ARG A 206 -18.72 -9.19 13.65
C ARG A 206 -18.05 -10.29 14.47
N VAL A 207 -17.11 -11.01 13.86
CA VAL A 207 -16.51 -12.20 14.48
C VAL A 207 -15.59 -11.87 15.65
N VAL A 208 -14.87 -10.73 15.62
CA VAL A 208 -14.00 -10.33 16.74
C VAL A 208 -14.79 -9.98 18.00
N ARG A 209 -16.07 -9.58 17.87
CA ARG A 209 -16.96 -9.33 19.01
C ARG A 209 -17.35 -10.61 19.74
N LEU A 210 -17.35 -11.74 19.04
CA LEU A 210 -17.63 -13.05 19.65
C LEU A 210 -16.39 -13.58 20.39
N HIS A 211 -15.24 -13.56 19.72
CA HIS A 211 -13.97 -13.94 20.30
C HIS A 211 -12.81 -13.47 19.40
N PRO A 212 -11.70 -12.93 19.95
CA PRO A 212 -10.56 -12.48 19.15
C PRO A 212 -9.99 -13.55 18.21
N ALA A 213 -9.95 -14.82 18.63
CA ALA A 213 -9.48 -15.94 17.80
C ALA A 213 -10.40 -16.24 16.60
N ALA A 214 -11.67 -15.81 16.63
CA ALA A 214 -12.60 -16.02 15.54
C ALA A 214 -12.12 -15.35 14.24
N TYR A 215 -11.45 -14.20 14.32
CA TYR A 215 -10.81 -13.60 13.15
C TYR A 215 -9.88 -14.60 12.44
N THR A 216 -9.01 -15.25 13.17
CA THR A 216 -8.05 -16.21 12.61
C THR A 216 -8.76 -17.40 12.00
N LEU A 217 -9.77 -17.95 12.69
CA LEU A 217 -10.54 -19.09 12.21
C LEU A 217 -11.26 -18.78 10.88
N PHE A 218 -12.01 -17.68 10.82
CA PHE A 218 -12.70 -17.28 9.60
C PHE A 218 -11.72 -16.90 8.47
N ASN A 219 -10.58 -16.33 8.84
CA ASN A 219 -9.53 -15.97 7.88
C ASN A 219 -8.80 -17.20 7.29
N LEU A 220 -9.02 -18.42 7.79
CA LEU A 220 -8.54 -19.64 7.12
C LEU A 220 -9.26 -19.90 5.79
N VAL A 221 -10.47 -19.35 5.60
CA VAL A 221 -11.26 -19.50 4.37
C VAL A 221 -10.83 -18.45 3.34
N PRO A 222 -10.14 -18.81 2.24
CA PRO A 222 -9.60 -17.84 1.28
C PRO A 222 -10.68 -16.97 0.59
N LEU A 223 -11.89 -17.49 0.42
CA LEU A 223 -13.01 -16.79 -0.20
C LEU A 223 -13.52 -15.59 0.64
N LEU A 224 -13.24 -15.60 1.94
CA LEU A 224 -13.62 -14.50 2.84
C LEU A 224 -12.57 -13.39 2.87
N ARG A 225 -11.46 -13.54 2.16
CA ARG A 225 -10.39 -12.55 2.11
C ARG A 225 -10.58 -11.61 0.94
N THR A 226 -10.41 -10.33 1.20
CA THR A 226 -10.68 -9.25 0.24
C THR A 226 -9.43 -8.58 -0.32
N HIS A 227 -8.27 -8.75 0.31
CA HIS A 227 -7.03 -8.11 -0.12
C HIS A 227 -6.05 -9.13 -0.71
N VAL A 228 -5.11 -8.60 -1.48
CA VAL A 228 -3.92 -9.32 -1.94
C VAL A 228 -2.70 -8.66 -1.33
N LEU A 229 -1.82 -9.49 -0.77
CA LEU A 229 -0.46 -9.15 -0.42
C LEU A 229 0.46 -9.86 -1.43
N ALA A 230 1.27 -9.09 -2.17
CA ALA A 230 2.12 -9.65 -3.22
C ALA A 230 3.54 -9.10 -3.16
N TRP A 231 4.47 -9.93 -3.61
CA TRP A 231 5.84 -9.60 -3.97
C TRP A 231 5.95 -9.69 -5.48
N ILE A 232 6.25 -8.56 -6.12
CA ILE A 232 6.35 -8.45 -7.59
C ILE A 232 7.81 -8.15 -7.89
N GLU A 233 8.56 -9.20 -8.17
CA GLU A 233 10.02 -9.11 -8.36
C GLU A 233 10.37 -8.63 -9.77
N LYS A 234 11.24 -7.64 -9.85
CA LYS A 234 11.87 -7.21 -11.09
C LYS A 234 12.98 -8.19 -11.44
N PRO A 235 12.99 -8.76 -12.67
CA PRO A 235 14.09 -9.63 -13.09
C PRO A 235 15.45 -9.02 -12.85
N ALA A 236 16.46 -9.86 -12.55
CA ALA A 236 17.82 -9.39 -12.29
C ALA A 236 18.56 -8.99 -13.58
N SER A 237 18.09 -9.46 -14.73
CA SER A 237 18.59 -9.14 -16.08
C SER A 237 17.60 -9.64 -17.10
#